data_5964002a58d98742d2eed90ac0605844
#
_entry.id   5964002a58d98742d2eed90ac0605844
#
_cell.length_a   1.000
_cell.length_b   1.000
_cell.length_c   1.000
_cell.angle_alpha   90.00
_cell.angle_beta   90.00
_cell.angle_gamma   90.00
#
_symmetry.space_group_name_H-M   'P 1'
#
loop_
_entity.id
_entity.type
_entity.pdbx_description
1 polymer ?
#
loop_
_entity_poly.entity_id
_entity_poly.type
_entity_poly.pdbx_seq_one_letter_code
_entity_poly.pdbx_strand_id
1 'polypeptide(L)'
;MGSERVTPVPLMEMITGFWVSRTLATAVELDLFTRFGVEGCSAAELVDGLGIAERPAEMLLTGCASLGLLELRDGRYVNSALAAEFLVRGRPYYFGGFVDMLDRRLYGPWGELERAIRTNRPTSWDPAQGTSIFDGFDALMLDTFWEAMHSLSSFTARVVGEVVDLSRVKRLLDVGGGSGAYDIELCRRYPELTATVFDLPEVSEFVEAKVEAAGFAQRVDVMGGDFLGDDPLPDGHDAALLSNVLHDWNDEHCLDILRKVHAALPPDGLLLVCELFVDDDKTGPASAALMSLNMLVEAEGRNYTAAEVSEWLTEVGFAPEPVVRFDAPGANGVIAARRR
;
A
#
# COMPACT_ATOMS: atom_id res chain seq x y z
N MET A 1 26.91 35.08 -7.74
CA MET A 1 26.24 33.75 -7.59
C MET A 1 27.31 32.73 -7.94
N GLY A 2 27.90 32.05 -6.91
CA GLY A 2 28.86 30.98 -7.17
C GLY A 2 28.11 29.79 -7.79
N SER A 3 28.59 29.28 -8.90
CA SER A 3 28.03 28.03 -9.50
C SER A 3 28.23 26.93 -8.47
N GLU A 4 27.13 26.37 -8.01
CA GLU A 4 27.13 25.17 -7.15
C GLU A 4 27.93 24.07 -7.89
N ARG A 5 28.97 23.56 -7.26
CA ARG A 5 29.85 22.57 -7.89
C ARG A 5 29.07 21.25 -8.03
N VAL A 6 28.81 20.82 -9.24
CA VAL A 6 28.22 19.52 -9.53
C VAL A 6 29.14 18.42 -8.97
N THR A 7 28.57 17.52 -8.16
CA THR A 7 29.30 16.38 -7.55
C THR A 7 28.52 15.08 -7.77
N PRO A 8 29.18 13.91 -7.75
CA PRO A 8 28.51 12.60 -7.88
C PRO A 8 27.85 12.10 -6.57
N VAL A 9 27.85 12.90 -5.49
CA VAL A 9 27.31 12.49 -4.18
C VAL A 9 25.85 12.01 -4.28
N PRO A 10 24.92 12.70 -4.97
CA PRO A 10 23.56 12.18 -5.13
C PRO A 10 23.47 10.83 -5.86
N LEU A 11 24.38 10.55 -6.78
CA LEU A 11 24.43 9.24 -7.46
C LEU A 11 24.86 8.14 -6.49
N MET A 12 25.75 8.44 -5.53
CA MET A 12 26.13 7.47 -4.49
C MET A 12 24.91 7.08 -3.63
N GLU A 13 24.07 8.02 -3.24
CA GLU A 13 22.85 7.73 -2.50
C GLU A 13 21.89 6.85 -3.30
N MET A 14 21.71 7.13 -4.60
CA MET A 14 20.86 6.34 -5.48
C MET A 14 21.36 4.91 -5.65
N ILE A 15 22.64 4.71 -5.98
CA ILE A 15 23.19 3.36 -6.25
C ILE A 15 23.33 2.51 -4.98
N THR A 16 23.41 3.12 -3.80
CA THR A 16 23.47 2.42 -2.51
C THR A 16 22.10 2.32 -1.82
N GLY A 17 21.03 2.79 -2.44
CA GLY A 17 19.68 2.73 -1.89
C GLY A 17 19.25 1.32 -1.46
N PHE A 18 19.71 0.29 -2.19
CA PHE A 18 19.44 -1.09 -1.81
C PHE A 18 20.09 -1.53 -0.48
N TRP A 19 21.17 -0.87 -0.02
CA TRP A 19 21.72 -1.13 1.30
C TRP A 19 20.74 -0.74 2.39
N VAL A 20 20.06 0.41 2.20
CA VAL A 20 19.06 0.93 3.13
C VAL A 20 17.90 -0.05 3.24
N SER A 21 17.29 -0.43 2.10
CA SER A 21 16.15 -1.34 2.08
C SER A 21 16.50 -2.73 2.64
N ARG A 22 17.70 -3.28 2.29
CA ARG A 22 18.14 -4.57 2.83
C ARG A 22 18.48 -4.53 4.32
N THR A 23 19.00 -3.42 4.83
CA THR A 23 19.23 -3.25 6.28
C THR A 23 17.91 -3.27 7.04
N LEU A 24 16.90 -2.52 6.56
CA LEU A 24 15.56 -2.51 7.14
C LEU A 24 14.92 -3.90 7.10
N ALA A 25 14.92 -4.54 5.93
CA ALA A 25 14.34 -5.88 5.76
C ALA A 25 15.01 -6.92 6.67
N THR A 26 16.35 -6.92 6.72
CA THR A 26 17.09 -7.84 7.63
C THR A 26 16.76 -7.59 9.10
N ALA A 27 16.63 -6.33 9.52
CA ALA A 27 16.28 -6.00 10.90
C ALA A 27 14.84 -6.45 11.25
N VAL A 28 13.89 -6.35 10.29
CA VAL A 28 12.52 -6.86 10.44
C VAL A 28 12.51 -8.38 10.47
N GLU A 29 13.23 -9.06 9.58
CA GLU A 29 13.33 -10.52 9.51
C GLU A 29 13.90 -11.12 10.80
N LEU A 30 14.91 -10.47 11.40
CA LEU A 30 15.48 -10.85 12.69
C LEU A 30 14.60 -10.48 13.90
N ASP A 31 13.44 -9.86 13.64
CA ASP A 31 12.51 -9.35 14.67
C ASP A 31 13.18 -8.40 15.67
N LEU A 32 14.13 -7.60 15.17
CA LEU A 32 15.01 -6.76 15.98
C LEU A 32 14.22 -5.79 16.86
N PHE A 33 13.26 -5.09 16.26
CA PHE A 33 12.51 -4.02 16.93
C PHE A 33 11.56 -4.54 18.02
N THR A 34 10.95 -5.71 17.84
CA THR A 34 10.11 -6.34 18.86
C THR A 34 10.96 -6.84 20.03
N ARG A 35 12.14 -7.42 19.74
CA ARG A 35 13.08 -7.91 20.77
C ARG A 35 13.59 -6.81 21.69
N PHE A 36 13.74 -5.59 21.20
CA PHE A 36 14.22 -4.47 22.02
C PHE A 36 13.19 -4.01 23.05
N GLY A 37 11.90 -4.21 22.79
CA GLY A 37 10.85 -3.80 23.72
C GLY A 37 10.97 -2.32 24.11
N VAL A 38 10.60 -2.02 25.34
CA VAL A 38 10.66 -0.66 25.92
C VAL A 38 12.04 -0.35 26.52
N GLU A 39 12.74 -1.36 27.02
CA GLU A 39 14.01 -1.19 27.76
C GLU A 39 15.25 -1.11 26.86
N GLY A 40 15.07 -1.44 25.58
CA GLY A 40 16.18 -1.51 24.62
C GLY A 40 17.07 -2.73 24.84
N CYS A 41 18.15 -2.83 24.05
CA CYS A 41 19.07 -3.94 24.02
C CYS A 41 20.51 -3.45 23.89
N SER A 42 21.45 -4.06 24.59
CA SER A 42 22.89 -3.86 24.34
C SER A 42 23.35 -4.74 23.18
N ALA A 43 24.50 -4.41 22.59
CA ALA A 43 25.08 -5.25 21.54
C ALA A 43 25.36 -6.68 22.02
N ALA A 44 25.80 -6.87 23.25
CA ALA A 44 26.06 -8.18 23.82
C ALA A 44 24.78 -9.02 23.98
N GLU A 45 23.69 -8.42 24.48
CA GLU A 45 22.39 -9.10 24.57
C GLU A 45 21.84 -9.49 23.19
N LEU A 46 22.09 -8.68 22.15
CA LEU A 46 21.72 -9.04 20.78
C LEU A 46 22.54 -10.21 20.24
N VAL A 47 23.84 -10.22 20.49
CA VAL A 47 24.76 -11.34 20.16
C VAL A 47 24.26 -12.63 20.76
N ASP A 48 23.96 -12.64 22.05
CA ASP A 48 23.46 -13.81 22.78
C ASP A 48 22.06 -14.22 22.29
N GLY A 49 21.16 -13.25 22.11
CA GLY A 49 19.77 -13.51 21.74
C GLY A 49 19.57 -14.02 20.31
N LEU A 50 20.46 -13.67 19.37
CA LEU A 50 20.43 -14.12 17.98
C LEU A 50 21.45 -15.22 17.67
N GLY A 51 22.40 -15.49 18.56
CA GLY A 51 23.49 -16.46 18.31
C GLY A 51 24.43 -16.02 17.17
N ILE A 52 24.66 -14.72 17.01
CA ILE A 52 25.50 -14.14 15.95
C ILE A 52 26.83 -13.62 16.55
N ALA A 53 27.81 -13.38 15.68
CA ALA A 53 29.08 -12.80 16.12
C ALA A 53 28.94 -11.31 16.47
N GLU A 54 29.81 -10.80 17.34
CA GLU A 54 29.82 -9.41 17.79
C GLU A 54 29.94 -8.39 16.64
N ARG A 55 30.86 -8.64 15.69
CA ARG A 55 31.10 -7.74 14.56
C ARG A 55 29.83 -7.46 13.72
N PRO A 56 29.08 -8.46 13.19
CA PRO A 56 27.87 -8.18 12.42
C PRO A 56 26.74 -7.58 13.29
N ALA A 57 26.65 -7.91 14.57
CA ALA A 57 25.70 -7.30 15.50
C ALA A 57 25.94 -5.79 15.62
N GLU A 58 27.19 -5.37 15.90
CA GLU A 58 27.57 -3.96 15.98
C GLU A 58 27.29 -3.23 14.65
N MET A 59 27.64 -3.83 13.51
CA MET A 59 27.41 -3.25 12.19
C MET A 59 25.92 -3.04 11.91
N LEU A 60 25.06 -4.02 12.23
CA LEU A 60 23.61 -3.92 12.04
C LEU A 60 23.00 -2.84 12.94
N LEU A 61 23.38 -2.79 14.21
CA LEU A 61 22.92 -1.78 15.16
C LEU A 61 23.32 -0.37 14.74
N THR A 62 24.56 -0.20 14.31
CA THR A 62 25.05 1.07 13.78
C THR A 62 24.32 1.47 12.52
N GLY A 63 24.08 0.52 11.59
CA GLY A 63 23.30 0.73 10.39
C GLY A 63 21.88 1.21 10.71
N CYS A 64 21.17 0.49 11.56
CA CYS A 64 19.81 0.87 11.98
C CYS A 64 19.76 2.22 12.70
N ALA A 65 20.77 2.53 13.55
CA ALA A 65 20.84 3.82 14.21
C ALA A 65 21.12 4.97 13.23
N SER A 66 22.00 4.76 12.25
CA SER A 66 22.29 5.76 11.22
C SER A 66 21.09 6.06 10.31
N LEU A 67 20.16 5.12 10.19
CA LEU A 67 18.90 5.28 9.46
C LEU A 67 17.76 5.87 10.31
N GLY A 68 18.03 6.22 11.58
CA GLY A 68 17.02 6.76 12.48
C GLY A 68 15.99 5.72 12.98
N LEU A 69 16.28 4.42 12.84
CA LEU A 69 15.42 3.35 13.32
C LEU A 69 15.69 3.04 14.80
N LEU A 70 16.92 3.26 15.27
CA LEU A 70 17.34 3.07 16.65
C LEU A 70 18.01 4.35 17.18
N GLU A 71 17.95 4.51 18.50
CA GLU A 71 18.67 5.53 19.26
C GLU A 71 19.58 4.85 20.27
N LEU A 72 20.77 5.41 20.51
CA LEU A 72 21.67 4.95 21.57
C LEU A 72 21.44 5.81 22.83
N ARG A 73 20.99 5.17 23.92
CA ARG A 73 20.74 5.80 25.21
C ARG A 73 21.45 5.01 26.32
N ASP A 74 22.33 5.63 27.04
CA ASP A 74 23.05 5.01 28.16
C ASP A 74 23.71 3.66 27.84
N GLY A 75 24.27 3.54 26.61
CA GLY A 75 24.92 2.31 26.13
C GLY A 75 23.97 1.22 25.65
N ARG A 76 22.67 1.48 25.59
CA ARG A 76 21.65 0.57 25.06
C ARG A 76 21.02 1.16 23.79
N TYR A 77 20.74 0.31 22.83
CA TYR A 77 19.95 0.68 21.65
C TYR A 77 18.47 0.54 21.97
N VAL A 78 17.71 1.60 21.71
CA VAL A 78 16.25 1.63 21.88
C VAL A 78 15.59 1.96 20.55
N ASN A 79 14.36 1.51 20.36
CA ASN A 79 13.58 1.87 19.18
C ASN A 79 13.38 3.40 19.12
N SER A 80 13.58 3.99 17.95
CA SER A 80 13.10 5.34 17.70
C SER A 80 11.57 5.38 17.74
N ALA A 81 10.96 6.57 17.79
CA ALA A 81 9.51 6.70 17.75
C ALA A 81 8.90 6.04 16.50
N LEU A 82 9.57 6.17 15.35
CA LEU A 82 9.18 5.52 14.09
C LEU A 82 9.19 3.98 14.22
N ALA A 83 10.29 3.41 14.69
CA ALA A 83 10.41 1.96 14.83
C ALA A 83 9.47 1.41 15.92
N ALA A 84 9.29 2.13 17.02
CA ALA A 84 8.40 1.72 18.10
C ALA A 84 6.92 1.67 17.68
N GLU A 85 6.50 2.54 16.78
CA GLU A 85 5.13 2.60 16.28
C GLU A 85 4.88 1.60 15.15
N PHE A 86 5.81 1.51 14.19
CA PHE A 86 5.54 0.82 12.92
C PHE A 86 6.33 -0.49 12.73
N LEU A 87 7.36 -0.78 13.51
CA LEU A 87 8.19 -1.97 13.31
C LEU A 87 8.16 -2.99 14.47
N VAL A 88 7.39 -2.71 15.52
CA VAL A 88 7.16 -3.64 16.63
C VAL A 88 5.91 -4.48 16.35
N ARG A 89 6.04 -5.81 16.34
CA ARG A 89 4.89 -6.71 16.09
C ARG A 89 3.77 -6.49 17.12
N GLY A 90 2.53 -6.58 16.64
CA GLY A 90 1.34 -6.37 17.46
C GLY A 90 0.92 -4.91 17.66
N ARG A 91 1.64 -3.96 17.07
CA ARG A 91 1.17 -2.57 16.99
C ARG A 91 0.04 -2.44 15.96
N PRO A 92 -0.92 -1.53 16.17
CA PRO A 92 -2.07 -1.35 15.26
C PRO A 92 -1.69 -1.09 13.80
N TYR A 93 -0.59 -0.37 13.58
CA TYR A 93 -0.09 -0.02 12.25
C TYR A 93 1.26 -0.67 11.96
N TYR A 94 1.43 -1.92 12.38
CA TYR A 94 2.67 -2.67 12.13
C TYR A 94 2.96 -2.77 10.62
N PHE A 95 4.07 -2.20 10.20
CA PHE A 95 4.46 -2.07 8.80
C PHE A 95 5.48 -3.13 8.33
N GLY A 96 5.96 -3.95 9.26
CA GLY A 96 6.98 -4.97 8.96
C GLY A 96 6.50 -6.04 7.98
N GLY A 97 5.19 -6.31 7.90
CA GLY A 97 4.63 -7.22 6.90
C GLY A 97 4.86 -6.74 5.47
N PHE A 98 4.65 -5.45 5.22
CA PHE A 98 4.93 -4.84 3.91
C PHE A 98 6.43 -4.86 3.57
N VAL A 99 7.30 -4.58 4.55
CA VAL A 99 8.77 -4.66 4.36
C VAL A 99 9.20 -6.08 3.97
N ASP A 100 8.69 -7.11 4.66
CA ASP A 100 9.00 -8.51 4.40
C ASP A 100 8.53 -8.97 3.01
N MET A 101 7.31 -8.57 2.62
CA MET A 101 6.75 -8.88 1.31
C MET A 101 7.57 -8.25 0.19
N LEU A 102 7.92 -6.96 0.28
CA LEU A 102 8.75 -6.28 -0.72
C LEU A 102 10.10 -6.98 -0.89
N ASP A 103 10.73 -7.35 0.22
CA ASP A 103 12.03 -8.00 0.21
C ASP A 103 12.00 -9.39 -0.45
N ARG A 104 11.03 -10.22 -0.05
CA ARG A 104 10.93 -11.60 -0.55
C ARG A 104 10.43 -11.69 -1.97
N ARG A 105 9.49 -10.82 -2.34
CA ARG A 105 8.79 -10.94 -3.60
C ARG A 105 9.34 -10.03 -4.69
N LEU A 106 9.70 -8.78 -4.37
CA LEU A 106 10.01 -7.78 -5.38
C LEU A 106 11.50 -7.50 -5.54
N TYR A 107 12.29 -7.72 -4.51
CA TYR A 107 13.73 -7.39 -4.56
C TYR A 107 14.46 -8.10 -5.72
N GLY A 108 14.18 -9.39 -5.96
CA GLY A 108 14.72 -10.14 -7.08
C GLY A 108 14.24 -9.64 -8.45
N PRO A 109 12.92 -9.58 -8.70
CA PRO A 109 12.34 -9.08 -9.94
C PRO A 109 12.77 -7.67 -10.35
N TRP A 110 12.98 -6.77 -9.40
CA TRP A 110 13.53 -5.43 -9.66
C TRP A 110 14.97 -5.47 -10.21
N GLY A 111 15.73 -6.52 -9.93
CA GLY A 111 17.02 -6.76 -10.58
C GLY A 111 16.94 -6.98 -12.09
N GLU A 112 15.75 -7.30 -12.60
CA GLU A 112 15.44 -7.51 -14.01
C GLU A 112 14.65 -6.35 -14.65
N LEU A 113 14.63 -5.17 -14.05
CA LEU A 113 13.88 -4.00 -14.54
C LEU A 113 14.23 -3.65 -16.00
N GLU A 114 15.48 -3.80 -16.43
CA GLU A 114 15.86 -3.58 -17.83
C GLU A 114 15.08 -4.53 -18.77
N ARG A 115 14.88 -5.79 -18.38
CA ARG A 115 14.08 -6.76 -19.14
C ARG A 115 12.62 -6.32 -19.21
N ALA A 116 12.04 -5.91 -18.08
CA ALA A 116 10.65 -5.40 -18.05
C ALA A 116 10.47 -4.22 -19.00
N ILE A 117 11.37 -3.22 -18.97
CA ILE A 117 11.33 -2.05 -19.86
C ILE A 117 11.44 -2.45 -21.34
N ARG A 118 12.34 -3.37 -21.68
CA ARG A 118 12.54 -3.78 -23.07
C ARG A 118 11.42 -4.61 -23.65
N THR A 119 10.73 -5.37 -22.80
CA THR A 119 9.72 -6.35 -23.25
C THR A 119 8.29 -5.88 -23.00
N ASN A 120 8.09 -4.83 -22.21
CA ASN A 120 6.80 -4.42 -21.67
C ASN A 120 6.03 -5.58 -21.03
N ARG A 121 6.74 -6.38 -20.20
CA ARG A 121 6.19 -7.56 -19.50
C ARG A 121 6.66 -7.58 -18.06
N PRO A 122 5.85 -8.10 -17.14
CA PRO A 122 6.23 -8.27 -15.75
C PRO A 122 7.45 -9.19 -15.60
N THR A 123 8.14 -9.06 -14.49
CA THR A 123 9.30 -9.88 -14.11
C THR A 123 9.08 -10.64 -12.82
N SER A 124 8.04 -10.30 -12.05
CA SER A 124 7.66 -10.96 -10.81
C SER A 124 6.90 -12.28 -11.04
N TRP A 125 6.34 -12.47 -12.23
CA TRP A 125 5.62 -13.68 -12.67
C TRP A 125 5.73 -13.82 -14.19
N ASP A 126 5.31 -14.98 -14.73
CA ASP A 126 5.35 -15.26 -16.17
C ASP A 126 3.94 -15.28 -16.78
N PRO A 127 3.57 -14.28 -17.61
CA PRO A 127 2.26 -14.24 -18.26
C PRO A 127 1.95 -15.41 -19.19
N ALA A 128 2.94 -16.22 -19.54
CA ALA A 128 2.72 -17.46 -20.30
C ALA A 128 2.21 -18.62 -19.41
N GLN A 129 2.32 -18.50 -18.08
CA GLN A 129 1.96 -19.55 -17.13
C GLN A 129 0.73 -19.20 -16.29
N GLY A 130 0.23 -17.96 -16.39
CA GLY A 130 -0.93 -17.50 -15.63
C GLY A 130 -1.56 -16.26 -16.23
N THR A 131 -2.70 -15.84 -15.70
CA THR A 131 -3.47 -14.66 -16.11
C THR A 131 -3.37 -13.52 -15.11
N SER A 132 -2.86 -13.78 -13.91
CA SER A 132 -2.71 -12.79 -12.84
C SER A 132 -1.46 -13.05 -12.01
N ILE A 133 -1.08 -12.05 -11.22
CA ILE A 133 0.03 -12.14 -10.26
C ILE A 133 -0.23 -13.19 -9.17
N PHE A 134 -1.48 -13.57 -8.95
CA PHE A 134 -1.89 -14.52 -7.90
C PHE A 134 -1.84 -15.98 -8.35
N ASP A 135 -1.77 -16.26 -9.65
CA ASP A 135 -1.85 -17.61 -10.21
C ASP A 135 -0.71 -18.56 -9.78
N GLY A 136 0.36 -18.03 -9.20
CA GLY A 136 1.48 -18.81 -8.68
C GLY A 136 1.57 -18.82 -7.16
N PHE A 137 0.63 -18.20 -6.46
CA PHE A 137 0.68 -18.08 -5.01
C PHE A 137 0.13 -19.35 -4.34
N ASP A 138 0.90 -19.89 -3.39
CA ASP A 138 0.35 -20.79 -2.39
C ASP A 138 -0.37 -20.00 -1.28
N ALA A 139 -1.09 -20.72 -0.41
CA ALA A 139 -1.86 -20.08 0.66
C ALA A 139 -1.01 -19.20 1.58
N LEU A 140 0.25 -19.58 1.86
CA LEU A 140 1.15 -18.79 2.69
C LEU A 140 1.59 -17.49 2.00
N MET A 141 1.80 -17.53 0.69
CA MET A 141 2.13 -16.33 -0.11
C MET A 141 0.95 -15.39 -0.18
N LEU A 142 -0.27 -15.90 -0.34
CA LEU A 142 -1.50 -15.10 -0.31
C LEU A 142 -1.67 -14.42 1.05
N ASP A 143 -1.58 -15.15 2.15
CA ASP A 143 -1.66 -14.59 3.49
C ASP A 143 -0.61 -13.50 3.72
N THR A 144 0.64 -13.75 3.32
CA THR A 144 1.73 -12.78 3.46
C THR A 144 1.47 -11.52 2.64
N PHE A 145 0.94 -11.67 1.43
CA PHE A 145 0.58 -10.55 0.56
C PHE A 145 -0.54 -9.71 1.18
N TRP A 146 -1.64 -10.33 1.61
CA TRP A 146 -2.77 -9.61 2.19
C TRP A 146 -2.45 -8.97 3.53
N GLU A 147 -1.61 -9.60 4.36
CA GLU A 147 -1.08 -8.99 5.58
C GLU A 147 -0.24 -7.74 5.26
N ALA A 148 0.57 -7.79 4.22
CA ALA A 148 1.36 -6.66 3.78
C ALA A 148 0.47 -5.51 3.27
N MET A 149 -0.54 -5.83 2.44
CA MET A 149 -1.52 -4.85 1.95
C MET A 149 -2.32 -4.25 3.11
N HIS A 150 -2.72 -5.07 4.08
CA HIS A 150 -3.38 -4.56 5.30
C HIS A 150 -2.51 -3.56 6.05
N SER A 151 -1.22 -3.87 6.22
CA SER A 151 -0.25 -2.97 6.87
C SER A 151 -0.11 -1.64 6.12
N LEU A 152 0.02 -1.68 4.79
CA LEU A 152 0.13 -0.50 3.93
C LEU A 152 -1.12 0.37 4.00
N SER A 153 -2.29 -0.26 3.91
CA SER A 153 -3.58 0.42 3.77
C SER A 153 -4.12 0.97 5.08
N SER A 154 -3.87 0.33 6.23
CA SER A 154 -4.47 0.72 7.52
C SER A 154 -4.13 2.17 7.92
N PHE A 155 -2.86 2.56 7.84
CA PHE A 155 -2.46 3.93 8.15
C PHE A 155 -2.97 4.92 7.10
N THR A 156 -2.92 4.54 5.81
CA THR A 156 -3.42 5.37 4.70
C THR A 156 -4.92 5.61 4.83
N ALA A 157 -5.70 4.59 5.14
CA ALA A 157 -7.14 4.67 5.36
C ALA A 157 -7.51 5.64 6.50
N ARG A 158 -6.75 5.62 7.59
CA ARG A 158 -6.89 6.60 8.67
C ARG A 158 -6.70 8.03 8.17
N VAL A 159 -5.62 8.29 7.42
CA VAL A 159 -5.34 9.62 6.86
C VAL A 159 -6.45 10.04 5.89
N VAL A 160 -6.90 9.15 5.01
CA VAL A 160 -8.02 9.42 4.09
C VAL A 160 -9.28 9.78 4.88
N GLY A 161 -9.61 9.04 5.94
CA GLY A 161 -10.73 9.37 6.82
C GLY A 161 -10.63 10.75 7.49
N GLU A 162 -9.43 11.33 7.61
CA GLU A 162 -9.22 12.67 8.15
C GLU A 162 -9.45 13.79 7.10
N VAL A 163 -9.22 13.49 5.81
CA VAL A 163 -9.28 14.49 4.73
C VAL A 163 -10.56 14.43 3.90
N VAL A 164 -11.34 13.32 3.98
CA VAL A 164 -12.64 13.21 3.32
C VAL A 164 -13.77 13.29 4.33
N ASP A 165 -14.91 13.85 3.92
CA ASP A 165 -16.11 13.90 4.76
C ASP A 165 -17.15 12.87 4.28
N LEU A 166 -17.25 11.76 5.03
CA LEU A 166 -18.25 10.70 4.85
C LEU A 166 -19.41 10.77 5.83
N SER A 167 -19.61 11.90 6.53
CA SER A 167 -20.67 12.04 7.56
C SER A 167 -22.10 11.83 7.02
N ARG A 168 -22.31 11.98 5.72
CA ARG A 168 -23.59 11.78 5.03
C ARG A 168 -23.69 10.42 4.34
N VAL A 169 -22.58 9.68 4.21
CA VAL A 169 -22.54 8.35 3.62
C VAL A 169 -23.03 7.34 4.65
N LYS A 170 -23.92 6.44 4.23
CA LYS A 170 -24.42 5.35 5.07
C LYS A 170 -23.91 4.00 4.64
N ARG A 171 -23.73 3.80 3.35
CA ARG A 171 -23.33 2.50 2.76
C ARG A 171 -22.22 2.73 1.73
N LEU A 172 -21.04 2.28 2.07
CA LEU A 172 -19.84 2.34 1.22
C LEU A 172 -19.65 1.00 0.50
N LEU A 173 -19.37 1.03 -0.79
CA LEU A 173 -18.87 -0.12 -1.56
C LEU A 173 -17.36 0.08 -1.78
N ASP A 174 -16.54 -0.78 -1.23
CA ASP A 174 -15.09 -0.79 -1.47
C ASP A 174 -14.77 -1.82 -2.57
N VAL A 175 -14.51 -1.32 -3.78
CA VAL A 175 -14.28 -2.16 -4.97
C VAL A 175 -12.79 -2.46 -5.11
N GLY A 176 -12.43 -3.74 -5.01
CA GLY A 176 -11.04 -4.16 -4.85
C GLY A 176 -10.53 -3.83 -3.45
N GLY A 177 -11.39 -3.98 -2.42
CA GLY A 177 -11.10 -3.53 -1.06
C GLY A 177 -10.04 -4.37 -0.33
N GLY A 178 -9.55 -5.45 -0.96
CA GLY A 178 -8.43 -6.25 -0.48
C GLY A 178 -8.65 -6.74 0.95
N SER A 179 -7.88 -6.23 1.88
CA SER A 179 -7.90 -6.66 3.28
C SER A 179 -9.00 -6.03 4.15
N GLY A 180 -9.86 -5.17 3.61
CA GLY A 180 -10.87 -4.41 4.34
C GLY A 180 -10.31 -3.32 5.28
N ALA A 181 -9.05 -2.95 5.10
CA ALA A 181 -8.40 -1.97 5.97
C ALA A 181 -9.08 -0.59 5.93
N TYR A 182 -9.50 -0.14 4.75
CA TYR A 182 -10.24 1.12 4.59
C TYR A 182 -11.60 1.04 5.27
N ASP A 183 -12.32 -0.04 5.10
CA ASP A 183 -13.64 -0.23 5.69
C ASP A 183 -13.59 -0.21 7.22
N ILE A 184 -12.60 -0.89 7.81
CA ILE A 184 -12.37 -0.91 9.26
C ILE A 184 -12.07 0.51 9.78
N GLU A 185 -11.13 1.24 9.17
CA GLU A 185 -10.73 2.56 9.64
C GLU A 185 -11.83 3.61 9.41
N LEU A 186 -12.51 3.58 8.26
CA LEU A 186 -13.61 4.49 7.96
C LEU A 186 -14.82 4.21 8.85
N CYS A 187 -15.19 2.94 9.09
CA CYS A 187 -16.24 2.58 10.04
C CYS A 187 -15.88 2.95 11.48
N ARG A 188 -14.60 2.91 11.87
CA ARG A 188 -14.15 3.38 13.18
C ARG A 188 -14.39 4.87 13.35
N ARG A 189 -14.13 5.66 12.30
CA ARG A 189 -14.28 7.11 12.32
C ARG A 189 -15.72 7.57 12.19
N TYR A 190 -16.53 6.87 11.39
CA TYR A 190 -17.92 7.22 11.09
C TYR A 190 -18.86 6.16 11.68
N PRO A 191 -19.44 6.38 12.88
CA PRO A 191 -20.22 5.37 13.60
C PRO A 191 -21.47 4.85 12.86
N GLU A 192 -22.05 5.67 11.98
CA GLU A 192 -23.25 5.32 11.20
C GLU A 192 -22.93 4.67 9.84
N LEU A 193 -21.64 4.60 9.45
CA LEU A 193 -21.21 4.02 8.21
C LEU A 193 -21.24 2.49 8.31
N THR A 194 -21.80 1.87 7.28
CA THR A 194 -21.59 0.45 6.96
C THR A 194 -20.83 0.34 5.65
N ALA A 195 -20.10 -0.74 5.44
CA ALA A 195 -19.33 -0.94 4.23
C ALA A 195 -19.50 -2.37 3.69
N THR A 196 -19.27 -2.52 2.41
CA THR A 196 -19.17 -3.82 1.74
C THR A 196 -17.84 -3.87 1.01
N VAL A 197 -16.96 -4.77 1.43
CA VAL A 197 -15.74 -5.12 0.70
C VAL A 197 -16.13 -6.01 -0.45
N PHE A 198 -15.82 -5.60 -1.68
CA PHE A 198 -16.03 -6.38 -2.89
C PHE A 198 -14.68 -6.71 -3.51
N ASP A 199 -14.29 -7.97 -3.49
CA ASP A 199 -13.02 -8.46 -4.01
C ASP A 199 -13.15 -9.91 -4.49
N LEU A 200 -12.09 -10.49 -5.05
CA LEU A 200 -12.06 -11.88 -5.49
C LEU A 200 -12.49 -12.82 -4.35
N PRO A 201 -13.25 -13.91 -4.66
CA PRO A 201 -13.73 -14.82 -3.63
C PRO A 201 -12.64 -15.42 -2.73
N GLU A 202 -11.42 -15.56 -3.25
CA GLU A 202 -10.27 -16.12 -2.55
C GLU A 202 -9.78 -15.22 -1.41
N VAL A 203 -10.13 -13.92 -1.43
CA VAL A 203 -9.76 -12.95 -0.42
C VAL A 203 -10.76 -12.92 0.75
N SER A 204 -11.99 -13.39 0.53
CA SER A 204 -13.11 -13.21 1.45
C SER A 204 -12.83 -13.71 2.86
N GLU A 205 -12.28 -14.91 3.02
CA GLU A 205 -11.97 -15.51 4.34
C GLU A 205 -10.96 -14.66 5.12
N PHE A 206 -9.97 -14.12 4.45
CA PHE A 206 -8.98 -13.23 5.05
C PHE A 206 -9.61 -11.92 5.55
N VAL A 207 -10.46 -11.30 4.72
CA VAL A 207 -11.17 -10.05 5.06
C VAL A 207 -12.08 -10.27 6.25
N GLU A 208 -12.90 -11.33 6.24
CA GLU A 208 -13.81 -11.68 7.34
C GLU A 208 -13.06 -11.81 8.67
N ALA A 209 -11.91 -12.52 8.66
CA ALA A 209 -11.07 -12.67 9.85
C ALA A 209 -10.54 -11.32 10.38
N LYS A 210 -10.12 -10.42 9.48
CA LYS A 210 -9.65 -9.07 9.85
C LYS A 210 -10.76 -8.21 10.41
N VAL A 211 -11.92 -8.21 9.78
CA VAL A 211 -13.11 -7.46 10.18
C VAL A 211 -13.61 -7.95 11.54
N GLU A 212 -13.66 -9.26 11.77
CA GLU A 212 -14.03 -9.85 13.06
C GLU A 212 -13.04 -9.48 14.17
N ALA A 213 -11.74 -9.65 13.91
CA ALA A 213 -10.68 -9.31 14.87
C ALA A 213 -10.70 -7.81 15.25
N ALA A 214 -11.07 -6.95 14.31
CA ALA A 214 -11.23 -5.51 14.55
C ALA A 214 -12.56 -5.14 15.26
N GLY A 215 -13.52 -6.08 15.39
CA GLY A 215 -14.82 -5.86 16.02
C GLY A 215 -15.86 -5.17 15.12
N PHE A 216 -15.72 -5.26 13.79
CA PHE A 216 -16.59 -4.60 12.82
C PHE A 216 -17.52 -5.54 12.03
N ALA A 217 -17.58 -6.84 12.35
CA ALA A 217 -18.39 -7.84 11.66
C ALA A 217 -19.90 -7.49 11.52
N GLN A 218 -20.43 -6.56 12.33
CA GLN A 218 -21.81 -6.10 12.23
C GLN A 218 -21.99 -4.88 11.30
N ARG A 219 -20.92 -4.33 10.76
CA ARG A 219 -20.93 -3.10 9.94
C ARG A 219 -20.13 -3.21 8.65
N VAL A 220 -19.33 -4.24 8.50
CA VAL A 220 -18.57 -4.50 7.29
C VAL A 220 -18.93 -5.89 6.78
N ASP A 221 -19.60 -5.91 5.63
CA ASP A 221 -19.92 -7.13 4.89
C ASP A 221 -18.83 -7.45 3.88
N VAL A 222 -18.71 -8.72 3.51
CA VAL A 222 -17.75 -9.18 2.49
C VAL A 222 -18.51 -9.85 1.37
N MET A 223 -18.21 -9.48 0.12
CA MET A 223 -18.84 -10.05 -1.06
C MET A 223 -17.75 -10.42 -2.08
N GLY A 224 -17.67 -11.71 -2.41
CA GLY A 224 -16.78 -12.21 -3.45
C GLY A 224 -17.31 -11.93 -4.84
N GLY A 225 -16.45 -11.45 -5.75
CA GLY A 225 -16.75 -11.23 -7.16
C GLY A 225 -15.57 -10.67 -7.93
N ASP A 226 -15.69 -10.65 -9.24
CA ASP A 226 -14.66 -10.09 -10.13
C ASP A 226 -15.18 -8.80 -10.76
N PHE A 227 -14.58 -7.66 -10.43
CA PHE A 227 -14.98 -6.37 -10.99
C PHE A 227 -14.62 -6.22 -12.48
N LEU A 228 -13.75 -7.07 -13.03
CA LEU A 228 -13.50 -7.15 -14.47
C LEU A 228 -14.44 -8.13 -15.18
N GLY A 229 -15.08 -9.05 -14.46
CA GLY A 229 -16.03 -10.01 -14.99
C GLY A 229 -17.27 -9.35 -15.62
N ASP A 230 -18.17 -10.14 -16.18
CA ASP A 230 -19.37 -9.63 -16.87
C ASP A 230 -20.48 -9.18 -15.90
N ASP A 231 -20.44 -9.63 -14.65
CA ASP A 231 -21.47 -9.33 -13.66
C ASP A 231 -21.40 -7.85 -13.20
N PRO A 232 -22.55 -7.24 -12.89
CA PRO A 232 -22.58 -5.89 -12.35
C PRO A 232 -22.05 -5.86 -10.90
N LEU A 233 -21.50 -4.73 -10.49
CA LEU A 233 -21.16 -4.49 -9.08
C LEU A 233 -22.44 -4.45 -8.21
N PRO A 234 -22.33 -4.76 -6.90
CA PRO A 234 -23.44 -4.69 -5.97
C PRO A 234 -24.08 -3.29 -5.90
N ASP A 235 -25.37 -3.22 -5.96
CA ASP A 235 -26.15 -1.98 -5.86
C ASP A 235 -26.51 -1.63 -4.40
N GLY A 236 -27.21 -0.50 -4.23
CA GLY A 236 -27.76 -0.07 -2.95
C GLY A 236 -26.76 0.66 -2.04
N HIS A 237 -25.60 1.03 -2.55
CA HIS A 237 -24.61 1.85 -1.85
C HIS A 237 -24.75 3.31 -2.27
N ASP A 238 -24.48 4.25 -1.37
CA ASP A 238 -24.53 5.68 -1.63
C ASP A 238 -23.13 6.30 -1.88
N ALA A 239 -22.09 5.50 -1.63
CA ALA A 239 -20.72 5.81 -2.02
C ALA A 239 -19.96 4.56 -2.48
N ALA A 240 -18.91 4.77 -3.28
CA ALA A 240 -17.92 3.77 -3.62
C ALA A 240 -16.50 4.28 -3.37
N LEU A 241 -15.58 3.36 -3.12
CA LEU A 241 -14.15 3.59 -2.99
C LEU A 241 -13.41 2.73 -4.01
N LEU A 242 -12.43 3.31 -4.67
CA LEU A 242 -11.37 2.63 -5.41
C LEU A 242 -10.04 3.09 -4.80
N SER A 243 -9.37 2.22 -4.07
CA SER A 243 -8.10 2.53 -3.42
C SER A 243 -7.01 1.58 -3.87
N ASN A 244 -6.00 2.11 -4.55
CA ASN A 244 -4.91 1.31 -5.13
C ASN A 244 -5.44 0.19 -6.06
N VAL A 245 -6.39 0.55 -6.91
CA VAL A 245 -7.02 -0.37 -7.87
C VAL A 245 -6.67 0.02 -9.30
N LEU A 246 -6.83 1.29 -9.67
CA LEU A 246 -6.67 1.71 -11.06
C LEU A 246 -5.23 1.54 -11.56
N HIS A 247 -4.25 1.69 -10.68
CA HIS A 247 -2.84 1.58 -11.06
C HIS A 247 -2.41 0.16 -11.49
N ASP A 248 -3.19 -0.88 -11.20
CA ASP A 248 -2.90 -2.24 -11.63
C ASP A 248 -3.30 -2.49 -13.09
N TRP A 249 -4.16 -1.64 -13.66
CA TRP A 249 -4.85 -1.86 -14.91
C TRP A 249 -4.45 -0.85 -15.98
N ASN A 250 -4.56 -1.26 -17.25
CA ASN A 250 -4.42 -0.37 -18.39
C ASN A 250 -5.62 0.59 -18.52
N ASP A 251 -5.50 1.58 -19.37
CA ASP A 251 -6.49 2.67 -19.56
C ASP A 251 -7.90 2.12 -19.92
N GLU A 252 -8.00 1.04 -20.71
CA GLU A 252 -9.26 0.42 -21.13
C GLU A 252 -9.98 -0.22 -19.93
N HIS A 253 -9.28 -1.03 -19.16
CA HIS A 253 -9.82 -1.65 -17.95
C HIS A 253 -10.19 -0.60 -16.88
N CYS A 254 -9.39 0.46 -16.71
CA CYS A 254 -9.73 1.55 -15.81
C CYS A 254 -11.08 2.19 -16.17
N LEU A 255 -11.31 2.47 -17.46
CA LEU A 255 -12.58 3.02 -17.93
C LEU A 255 -13.74 2.04 -17.69
N ASP A 256 -13.54 0.74 -17.88
CA ASP A 256 -14.58 -0.26 -17.65
C ASP A 256 -14.93 -0.40 -16.16
N ILE A 257 -13.94 -0.40 -15.28
CA ILE A 257 -14.16 -0.36 -13.83
C ILE A 257 -14.97 0.88 -13.45
N LEU A 258 -14.57 2.05 -13.93
CA LEU A 258 -15.27 3.31 -13.63
C LEU A 258 -16.71 3.33 -14.17
N ARG A 259 -17.00 2.74 -15.34
CA ARG A 259 -18.36 2.58 -15.88
C ARG A 259 -19.22 1.68 -15.01
N LYS A 260 -18.68 0.58 -14.50
CA LYS A 260 -19.38 -0.32 -13.57
C LYS A 260 -19.69 0.38 -12.24
N VAL A 261 -18.72 1.09 -11.68
CA VAL A 261 -18.94 1.87 -10.45
C VAL A 261 -20.01 2.95 -10.68
N HIS A 262 -19.97 3.64 -11.83
CA HIS A 262 -20.99 4.60 -12.20
C HIS A 262 -22.38 3.96 -12.27
N ALA A 263 -22.50 2.77 -12.84
CA ALA A 263 -23.79 2.09 -12.94
C ALA A 263 -24.34 1.64 -11.56
N ALA A 264 -23.48 1.24 -10.64
CA ALA A 264 -23.85 0.75 -9.30
C ALA A 264 -24.27 1.86 -8.33
N LEU A 265 -23.76 3.09 -8.49
CA LEU A 265 -24.10 4.19 -7.60
C LEU A 265 -25.45 4.85 -7.99
N PRO A 266 -26.21 5.42 -7.04
CA PRO A 266 -27.39 6.24 -7.33
C PRO A 266 -27.00 7.59 -7.92
N PRO A 267 -27.96 8.37 -8.49
CA PRO A 267 -27.71 9.78 -8.83
C PRO A 267 -27.19 10.54 -7.59
N ASP A 268 -26.21 11.42 -7.78
CA ASP A 268 -25.46 12.12 -6.72
C ASP A 268 -24.64 11.22 -5.79
N GLY A 269 -24.52 9.92 -6.09
CA GLY A 269 -23.64 8.98 -5.38
C GLY A 269 -22.18 9.43 -5.44
N LEU A 270 -21.45 9.21 -4.35
CA LEU A 270 -20.06 9.62 -4.20
C LEU A 270 -19.11 8.50 -4.64
N LEU A 271 -18.14 8.81 -5.49
CA LEU A 271 -16.97 7.96 -5.73
C LEU A 271 -15.73 8.63 -5.14
N LEU A 272 -14.93 7.85 -4.42
CA LEU A 272 -13.58 8.22 -3.99
C LEU A 272 -12.56 7.38 -4.77
N VAL A 273 -11.60 8.05 -5.42
CA VAL A 273 -10.43 7.40 -6.03
C VAL A 273 -9.20 7.82 -5.26
N CYS A 274 -8.58 6.86 -4.58
CA CYS A 274 -7.43 7.06 -3.69
C CYS A 274 -6.21 6.35 -4.25
N GLU A 275 -5.18 7.11 -4.66
CA GLU A 275 -4.02 6.57 -5.37
C GLU A 275 -2.71 7.29 -5.03
N LEU A 276 -1.58 6.69 -5.40
CA LEU A 276 -0.31 7.38 -5.55
C LEU A 276 -0.29 8.10 -6.91
N PHE A 277 -0.80 9.31 -6.95
CA PHE A 277 -0.82 10.10 -8.19
C PHE A 277 0.56 10.65 -8.55
N VAL A 278 0.96 10.45 -9.81
CA VAL A 278 2.07 11.19 -10.42
C VAL A 278 1.66 12.65 -10.65
N ASP A 279 2.58 13.58 -10.59
CA ASP A 279 2.32 14.99 -10.92
C ASP A 279 1.95 15.14 -12.39
N ASP A 280 1.08 16.11 -12.73
CA ASP A 280 0.56 16.27 -14.09
C ASP A 280 1.66 16.56 -15.12
N ASP A 281 2.78 17.15 -14.71
CA ASP A 281 3.97 17.35 -15.56
C ASP A 281 4.89 16.11 -15.64
N LYS A 282 4.54 15.02 -14.96
CA LYS A 282 5.26 13.73 -14.91
C LYS A 282 6.71 13.83 -14.39
N THR A 283 6.99 14.78 -13.51
CA THR A 283 8.33 14.97 -12.92
C THR A 283 8.47 14.43 -11.50
N GLY A 284 7.37 14.00 -10.89
CA GLY A 284 7.35 13.47 -9.52
C GLY A 284 5.94 13.11 -9.03
N PRO A 285 5.76 12.91 -7.75
CA PRO A 285 6.81 12.68 -6.77
C PRO A 285 7.52 11.33 -7.00
N ALA A 286 8.73 11.19 -6.48
CA ALA A 286 9.53 9.97 -6.68
C ALA A 286 8.80 8.70 -6.21
N SER A 287 8.03 8.76 -5.11
CA SER A 287 7.25 7.63 -4.61
C SER A 287 6.26 7.09 -5.65
N ALA A 288 5.46 7.96 -6.27
CA ALA A 288 4.49 7.59 -7.30
C ALA A 288 5.18 7.14 -8.60
N ALA A 289 6.24 7.84 -9.03
CA ALA A 289 6.97 7.50 -10.24
C ALA A 289 7.69 6.15 -10.14
N LEU A 290 8.27 5.83 -8.98
CA LEU A 290 8.91 4.52 -8.74
C LEU A 290 7.88 3.41 -8.54
N MET A 291 6.72 3.71 -7.92
CA MET A 291 5.61 2.77 -7.86
C MET A 291 5.07 2.45 -9.27
N SER A 292 5.06 3.42 -10.17
CA SER A 292 4.70 3.19 -11.57
C SER A 292 5.66 2.21 -12.28
N LEU A 293 6.96 2.24 -11.95
CA LEU A 293 7.92 1.22 -12.41
C LEU A 293 7.68 -0.14 -11.73
N ASN A 294 7.19 -0.13 -10.47
CA ASN A 294 6.80 -1.36 -9.81
C ASN A 294 5.61 -2.02 -10.51
N MET A 295 4.64 -1.24 -10.99
CA MET A 295 3.54 -1.78 -11.80
C MET A 295 4.05 -2.44 -13.09
N LEU A 296 5.05 -1.90 -13.76
CA LEU A 296 5.69 -2.58 -14.90
C LEU A 296 6.35 -3.91 -14.51
N VAL A 297 6.87 -4.02 -13.27
CA VAL A 297 7.45 -5.27 -12.75
C VAL A 297 6.37 -6.31 -12.41
N GLU A 298 5.17 -5.86 -12.03
CA GLU A 298 4.12 -6.71 -11.45
C GLU A 298 2.84 -6.83 -12.27
N ALA A 299 2.42 -5.78 -12.97
CA ALA A 299 1.08 -5.66 -13.53
C ALA A 299 1.10 -5.10 -14.97
N GLU A 300 -0.06 -4.66 -15.45
CA GLU A 300 -0.22 -4.04 -16.77
C GLU A 300 -0.36 -2.52 -16.70
N GLY A 301 -0.66 -2.00 -15.51
CA GLY A 301 -0.98 -0.61 -15.29
C GLY A 301 0.23 0.27 -15.01
N ARG A 302 -0.06 1.41 -14.45
CA ARG A 302 0.90 2.43 -14.03
C ARG A 302 0.25 3.41 -13.06
N ASN A 303 1.02 4.16 -12.33
CA ASN A 303 0.44 5.28 -11.58
C ASN A 303 0.07 6.41 -12.54
N TYR A 304 -1.15 6.87 -12.42
CA TYR A 304 -1.76 7.91 -13.27
C TYR A 304 -1.63 9.29 -12.63
N THR A 305 -1.80 10.33 -13.42
CA THR A 305 -1.92 11.68 -12.89
C THR A 305 -3.35 11.95 -12.41
N ALA A 306 -3.54 12.93 -11.54
CA ALA A 306 -4.88 13.34 -11.11
C ALA A 306 -5.70 13.88 -12.29
N ALA A 307 -5.05 14.52 -13.27
CA ALA A 307 -5.69 15.00 -14.50
C ALA A 307 -6.21 13.84 -15.35
N GLU A 308 -5.39 12.81 -15.63
CA GLU A 308 -5.81 11.63 -16.41
C GLU A 308 -7.04 10.95 -15.77
N VAL A 309 -7.01 10.71 -14.46
CA VAL A 309 -8.15 10.08 -13.74
C VAL A 309 -9.39 10.99 -13.76
N SER A 310 -9.24 12.31 -13.61
CA SER A 310 -10.36 13.25 -13.66
C SER A 310 -11.00 13.33 -15.05
N GLU A 311 -10.21 13.17 -16.13
CA GLU A 311 -10.71 13.06 -17.49
C GLU A 311 -11.58 11.80 -17.66
N TRP A 312 -11.11 10.63 -17.22
CA TRP A 312 -11.89 9.38 -17.25
C TRP A 312 -13.18 9.46 -16.45
N LEU A 313 -13.10 10.02 -15.23
CA LEU A 313 -14.29 10.24 -14.40
C LEU A 313 -15.33 11.11 -15.11
N THR A 314 -14.88 12.17 -15.80
CA THR A 314 -15.76 13.05 -16.58
C THR A 314 -16.36 12.32 -17.77
N GLU A 315 -15.57 11.53 -18.50
CA GLU A 315 -16.01 10.73 -19.65
C GLU A 315 -17.13 9.77 -19.27
N VAL A 316 -16.99 9.08 -18.12
CA VAL A 316 -17.98 8.08 -17.69
C VAL A 316 -19.20 8.70 -16.97
N GLY A 317 -19.25 10.02 -16.77
CA GLY A 317 -20.44 10.70 -16.24
C GLY A 317 -20.35 11.14 -14.78
N PHE A 318 -19.17 11.11 -14.16
CA PHE A 318 -18.94 11.74 -12.88
C PHE A 318 -18.61 13.24 -12.98
N ALA A 319 -18.73 13.95 -11.86
CA ALA A 319 -18.25 15.32 -11.66
C ALA A 319 -17.10 15.28 -10.65
N PRO A 320 -15.83 15.16 -11.08
CA PRO A 320 -14.69 15.12 -10.18
C PRO A 320 -14.45 16.49 -9.52
N GLU A 321 -14.07 16.45 -8.24
CA GLU A 321 -13.52 17.58 -7.51
C GLU A 321 -11.98 17.61 -7.65
N PRO A 322 -11.32 18.74 -7.36
CA PRO A 322 -9.86 18.79 -7.33
C PRO A 322 -9.28 17.76 -6.36
N VAL A 323 -8.17 17.14 -6.74
CA VAL A 323 -7.48 16.18 -5.87
C VAL A 323 -7.10 16.80 -4.53
N VAL A 324 -7.45 16.13 -3.44
CA VAL A 324 -6.97 16.46 -2.10
C VAL A 324 -5.67 15.69 -1.87
N ARG A 325 -4.55 16.40 -1.72
CA ARG A 325 -3.23 15.80 -1.46
C ARG A 325 -3.00 15.62 0.03
N PHE A 326 -2.33 14.53 0.38
CA PHE A 326 -1.92 14.17 1.75
C PHE A 326 -0.64 13.34 1.71
N ASP A 327 -0.08 13.05 2.89
CA ASP A 327 1.13 12.23 3.04
C ASP A 327 0.77 10.92 3.75
N ALA A 328 0.81 9.82 3.00
CA ALA A 328 0.61 8.47 3.50
C ALA A 328 1.36 7.44 2.63
N PRO A 329 1.67 6.25 3.16
CA PRO A 329 2.52 5.29 2.45
C PRO A 329 1.86 4.67 1.21
N GLY A 330 0.55 4.41 1.24
CA GLY A 330 -0.17 3.73 0.15
C GLY A 330 -0.78 4.68 -0.88
N ALA A 331 -0.96 5.96 -0.54
CA ALA A 331 -1.54 6.96 -1.44
C ALA A 331 -1.05 8.36 -1.09
N ASN A 332 -1.08 9.27 -2.05
CA ASN A 332 -0.72 10.68 -1.85
C ASN A 332 -1.85 11.64 -2.22
N GLY A 333 -3.00 11.11 -2.56
CA GLY A 333 -4.15 11.93 -2.92
C GLY A 333 -5.44 11.13 -3.06
N VAL A 334 -6.55 11.85 -2.93
CA VAL A 334 -7.91 11.34 -3.18
C VAL A 334 -8.67 12.31 -4.06
N ILE A 335 -9.37 11.77 -5.06
CA ILE A 335 -10.32 12.50 -5.90
C ILE A 335 -11.72 12.07 -5.48
N ALA A 336 -12.53 13.03 -5.02
CA ALA A 336 -13.96 12.84 -4.83
C ALA A 336 -14.70 13.19 -6.12
N ALA A 337 -15.70 12.38 -6.50
CA ALA A 337 -16.48 12.61 -7.69
C ALA A 337 -17.95 12.24 -7.47
N ARG A 338 -18.89 13.07 -7.95
CA ARG A 338 -20.33 12.82 -7.86
C ARG A 338 -20.86 12.27 -9.17
N ARG A 339 -21.71 11.22 -9.08
CA ARG A 339 -22.46 10.72 -10.24
C ARG A 339 -23.45 11.79 -10.70
N ARG A 340 -23.36 12.18 -11.99
CA ARG A 340 -24.30 13.12 -12.62
C ARG A 340 -25.62 12.47 -13.00
#